data_30849bd4565903d37d4beb8543f984c6
#
_entry.id   30849bd4565903d37d4beb8543f984c6
#
_cell.length_a   1.000
_cell.length_b   1.000
_cell.length_c   1.000
_cell.angle_alpha   90.00
_cell.angle_beta   90.00
_cell.angle_gamma   90.00
#
_symmetry.space_group_name_H-M   'P 1'
#
loop_
_entity.id
_entity.type
_entity.pdbx_description
1 polymer ?
#
loop_
_entity_poly.entity_id
_entity_poly.type
_entity_poly.pdbx_seq_one_letter_code
_entity_poly.pdbx_strand_id
1 'polypeptide(L)'
;MRDAKDLFSDSSKEYRTFRPKYPKELYEEILNVTTCRDAAWDCGTGNGQVASVLANYFKEVFATDINENQLAAAPLISNVIYRKSWAEKTSFSNNSFDLITVAQAIHWFNQKDFRKEVIRVLKPKGTLAIWGYGLIAIESPINDFVKAFYVKKMGAYWNPERRHLDKEYKNIALGLKRIELPKNRYITYRWSLEHLKGYLNTWSAVGNYKIAHPKEDPVEDLVQEIKSFWTKDQLKEIKFPIYLQLSKNIK
;
A
#
# COMPACT_ATOMS: atom_id res chain seq x y z
N MET A 1 -3.90 -1.49 20.99
CA MET A 1 -3.79 -1.26 19.53
C MET A 1 -4.90 -2.05 18.87
N ARG A 2 -5.56 -1.47 17.87
CA ARG A 2 -6.54 -2.22 17.06
C ARG A 2 -5.83 -3.30 16.27
N ASP A 3 -6.45 -4.48 16.14
CA ASP A 3 -5.98 -5.51 15.21
C ASP A 3 -5.97 -4.97 13.77
N ALA A 4 -5.08 -5.51 12.93
CA ALA A 4 -5.03 -5.12 11.51
C ALA A 4 -6.42 -5.22 10.84
N LYS A 5 -7.28 -6.10 11.34
CA LYS A 5 -8.65 -6.32 10.90
C LYS A 5 -9.57 -5.12 11.14
N ASP A 6 -9.33 -4.35 12.22
CA ASP A 6 -10.20 -3.24 12.66
C ASP A 6 -9.71 -1.88 12.15
N LEU A 7 -8.43 -1.76 11.80
CA LEU A 7 -7.80 -0.51 11.40
C LEU A 7 -8.35 0.07 10.09
N PHE A 8 -8.95 -0.74 9.24
CA PHE A 8 -9.38 -0.38 7.89
C PHE A 8 -10.91 -0.42 7.69
N SER A 9 -11.69 -0.65 8.74
CA SER A 9 -13.16 -0.82 8.65
C SER A 9 -13.94 0.48 8.62
N ASP A 10 -13.49 1.52 9.34
CA ASP A 10 -14.33 2.71 9.65
C ASP A 10 -14.24 3.86 8.62
N SER A 11 -13.33 3.82 7.64
CA SER A 11 -13.06 4.96 6.74
C SER A 11 -12.90 4.59 5.26
N SER A 12 -13.57 3.56 4.77
CA SER A 12 -13.37 3.04 3.41
C SER A 12 -13.61 4.08 2.30
N LYS A 13 -14.57 5.01 2.47
CA LYS A 13 -14.88 6.07 1.50
C LYS A 13 -13.83 7.19 1.52
N GLU A 14 -13.47 7.70 2.70
CA GLU A 14 -12.43 8.72 2.86
C GLU A 14 -11.05 8.17 2.45
N TYR A 15 -10.75 6.94 2.84
CA TYR A 15 -9.54 6.24 2.42
C TYR A 15 -9.42 6.20 0.89
N ARG A 16 -10.49 5.85 0.17
CA ARG A 16 -10.52 5.83 -1.30
C ARG A 16 -10.32 7.21 -1.91
N THR A 17 -10.86 8.27 -1.29
CA THR A 17 -10.80 9.64 -1.78
C THR A 17 -9.42 10.26 -1.64
N PHE A 18 -8.75 10.04 -0.50
CA PHE A 18 -7.54 10.77 -0.15
C PHE A 18 -6.23 9.96 -0.31
N ARG A 19 -6.32 8.63 -0.43
CA ARG A 19 -5.10 7.82 -0.65
C ARG A 19 -4.62 7.89 -2.10
N PRO A 20 -3.29 7.94 -2.32
CA PRO A 20 -2.74 8.01 -3.67
C PRO A 20 -3.02 6.73 -4.46
N LYS A 21 -3.22 6.91 -5.77
CA LYS A 21 -3.23 5.81 -6.74
C LYS A 21 -1.82 5.60 -7.26
N TYR A 22 -1.48 4.37 -7.58
CA TYR A 22 -0.19 4.06 -8.18
C TYR A 22 -0.13 4.51 -9.64
N PRO A 23 1.01 5.06 -10.10
CA PRO A 23 1.18 5.54 -11.45
C PRO A 23 1.25 4.37 -12.44
N LYS A 24 0.89 4.64 -13.70
CA LYS A 24 0.88 3.64 -14.77
C LYS A 24 2.26 3.03 -15.00
N GLU A 25 3.29 3.83 -14.88
CA GLU A 25 4.69 3.45 -15.06
C GLU A 25 5.13 2.33 -14.09
N LEU A 26 4.59 2.33 -12.87
CA LEU A 26 4.83 1.25 -11.90
C LEU A 26 4.30 -0.10 -12.42
N TYR A 27 3.09 -0.09 -12.95
CA TYR A 27 2.50 -1.31 -13.52
C TYR A 27 3.25 -1.75 -14.77
N GLU A 28 3.64 -0.83 -15.65
CA GLU A 28 4.44 -1.13 -16.85
C GLU A 28 5.76 -1.79 -16.48
N GLU A 29 6.48 -1.32 -15.47
CA GLU A 29 7.70 -1.99 -14.97
C GLU A 29 7.44 -3.43 -14.52
N ILE A 30 6.39 -3.64 -13.71
CA ILE A 30 6.02 -4.97 -13.21
C ILE A 30 5.65 -5.88 -14.40
N LEU A 31 4.87 -5.35 -15.31
CA LEU A 31 4.38 -6.08 -16.47
C LEU A 31 5.49 -6.40 -17.48
N ASN A 32 6.49 -5.56 -17.65
CA ASN A 32 7.61 -5.81 -18.55
C ASN A 32 8.46 -7.04 -18.14
N VAL A 33 8.50 -7.35 -16.87
CA VAL A 33 9.20 -8.54 -16.37
C VAL A 33 8.27 -9.75 -16.16
N THR A 34 6.98 -9.61 -16.42
CA THR A 34 6.00 -10.71 -16.28
C THR A 34 5.67 -11.25 -17.68
N THR A 35 6.10 -12.47 -17.97
CA THR A 35 6.07 -13.02 -19.33
C THR A 35 4.71 -13.57 -19.75
N CYS A 36 3.95 -14.15 -18.84
CA CYS A 36 2.62 -14.72 -19.10
C CYS A 36 1.54 -13.90 -18.37
N ARG A 37 0.32 -13.96 -18.86
CA ARG A 37 -0.81 -13.14 -18.41
C ARG A 37 -2.10 -13.95 -18.21
N ASP A 38 -1.96 -15.22 -17.80
CA ASP A 38 -3.13 -16.06 -17.57
C ASP A 38 -3.77 -15.71 -16.22
N ALA A 39 -3.01 -15.75 -15.13
CA ALA A 39 -3.54 -15.49 -13.80
C ALA A 39 -2.62 -14.61 -12.96
N ALA A 40 -3.22 -13.64 -12.26
CA ALA A 40 -2.55 -12.84 -11.24
C ALA A 40 -3.23 -13.02 -9.87
N TRP A 41 -2.44 -12.91 -8.80
CA TRP A 41 -2.94 -12.85 -7.44
C TRP A 41 -2.55 -11.51 -6.80
N ASP A 42 -3.56 -10.70 -6.46
CA ASP A 42 -3.40 -9.48 -5.67
C ASP A 42 -3.67 -9.80 -4.20
N CYS A 43 -2.60 -9.93 -3.42
CA CYS A 43 -2.62 -10.39 -2.04
C CYS A 43 -2.59 -9.22 -1.06
N GLY A 44 -3.57 -9.13 -0.17
CA GLY A 44 -3.83 -7.95 0.64
C GLY A 44 -4.40 -6.84 -0.22
N THR A 45 -5.40 -7.18 -1.04
CA THR A 45 -5.95 -6.32 -2.11
C THR A 45 -6.69 -5.09 -1.57
N GLY A 46 -7.10 -5.11 -0.30
CA GLY A 46 -7.96 -4.07 0.27
C GLY A 46 -9.24 -3.91 -0.55
N ASN A 47 -9.53 -2.71 -0.99
CA ASN A 47 -10.69 -2.39 -1.81
C ASN A 47 -10.47 -2.61 -3.33
N GLY A 48 -9.51 -3.43 -3.72
CA GLY A 48 -9.31 -3.87 -5.11
C GLY A 48 -8.62 -2.86 -6.04
N GLN A 49 -7.89 -1.89 -5.52
CA GLN A 49 -7.24 -0.85 -6.35
C GLN A 49 -6.27 -1.47 -7.37
N VAL A 50 -5.40 -2.37 -6.93
CA VAL A 50 -4.42 -3.04 -7.79
C VAL A 50 -5.09 -4.08 -8.66
N ALA A 51 -5.95 -4.91 -8.09
CA ALA A 51 -6.72 -5.92 -8.83
C ALA A 51 -7.48 -5.32 -10.02
N SER A 52 -8.09 -4.14 -9.83
CA SER A 52 -8.82 -3.44 -10.91
C SER A 52 -7.92 -3.03 -12.08
N VAL A 53 -6.66 -2.68 -11.81
CA VAL A 53 -5.70 -2.37 -12.88
C VAL A 53 -5.23 -3.64 -13.56
N LEU A 54 -4.89 -4.68 -12.79
CA LEU A 54 -4.43 -5.97 -13.32
C LEU A 54 -5.48 -6.65 -14.20
N ALA A 55 -6.76 -6.42 -13.95
CA ALA A 55 -7.86 -6.92 -14.77
C ALA A 55 -7.76 -6.56 -16.26
N ASN A 56 -7.10 -5.43 -16.59
CA ASN A 56 -6.87 -5.02 -17.98
C ASN A 56 -5.75 -5.81 -18.69
N TYR A 57 -4.98 -6.57 -17.92
CA TYR A 57 -3.76 -7.22 -18.43
C TYR A 57 -3.73 -8.73 -18.28
N PHE A 58 -4.57 -9.29 -17.39
CA PHE A 58 -4.63 -10.72 -17.11
C PHE A 58 -5.99 -11.29 -17.50
N LYS A 59 -5.99 -12.56 -17.91
CA LYS A 59 -7.26 -13.28 -18.20
C LYS A 59 -8.11 -13.39 -16.91
N GLU A 60 -7.45 -13.64 -15.78
CA GLU A 60 -8.11 -13.83 -14.48
C GLU A 60 -7.26 -13.19 -13.36
N VAL A 61 -7.91 -12.51 -12.43
CA VAL A 61 -7.27 -11.91 -11.25
C VAL A 61 -7.95 -12.42 -9.99
N PHE A 62 -7.19 -13.03 -9.10
CA PHE A 62 -7.63 -13.38 -7.77
C PHE A 62 -7.20 -12.28 -6.81
N ALA A 63 -8.14 -11.72 -6.08
CA ALA A 63 -7.92 -10.62 -5.16
C ALA A 63 -8.32 -11.04 -3.75
N THR A 64 -7.36 -11.13 -2.83
CA THR A 64 -7.64 -11.62 -1.47
C THR A 64 -7.30 -10.62 -0.40
N ASP A 65 -8.12 -10.58 0.64
CA ASP A 65 -7.89 -9.82 1.87
C ASP A 65 -8.53 -10.54 3.05
N ILE A 66 -8.08 -10.24 4.27
CA ILE A 66 -8.71 -10.73 5.51
C ILE A 66 -9.91 -9.87 5.93
N ASN A 67 -10.00 -8.64 5.42
CA ASN A 67 -11.02 -7.65 5.78
C ASN A 67 -12.19 -7.69 4.77
N GLU A 68 -13.31 -8.24 5.21
CA GLU A 68 -14.52 -8.36 4.38
C GLU A 68 -15.13 -7.02 4.00
N ASN A 69 -15.01 -5.99 4.85
CA ASN A 69 -15.53 -4.66 4.55
C ASN A 69 -14.74 -4.00 3.39
N GLN A 70 -13.43 -4.25 3.32
CA GLN A 70 -12.62 -3.80 2.20
C GLN A 70 -13.02 -4.53 0.91
N LEU A 71 -13.17 -5.85 0.96
CA LEU A 71 -13.61 -6.64 -0.19
C LEU A 71 -14.99 -6.24 -0.68
N ALA A 72 -15.94 -5.98 0.23
CA ALA A 72 -17.28 -5.51 -0.12
C ALA A 72 -17.30 -4.12 -0.79
N ALA A 73 -16.27 -3.30 -0.54
CA ALA A 73 -16.11 -1.99 -1.16
C ALA A 73 -15.38 -2.06 -2.52
N ALA A 74 -14.90 -3.23 -2.94
CA ALA A 74 -14.19 -3.40 -4.20
C ALA A 74 -15.15 -3.35 -5.41
N PRO A 75 -14.69 -2.83 -6.58
CA PRO A 75 -15.52 -2.79 -7.76
C PRO A 75 -15.76 -4.19 -8.34
N LEU A 76 -16.97 -4.45 -8.82
CA LEU A 76 -17.28 -5.68 -9.53
C LEU A 76 -16.69 -5.62 -10.95
N ILE A 77 -15.75 -6.50 -11.25
CA ILE A 77 -15.09 -6.61 -12.55
C ILE A 77 -15.16 -8.09 -12.98
N SER A 78 -15.55 -8.35 -14.21
CA SER A 78 -15.93 -9.68 -14.69
C SER A 78 -14.85 -10.75 -14.55
N ASN A 79 -13.57 -10.36 -14.65
CA ASN A 79 -12.41 -11.25 -14.53
C ASN A 79 -11.65 -11.08 -13.22
N VAL A 80 -12.25 -10.46 -12.18
CA VAL A 80 -11.67 -10.34 -10.84
C VAL A 80 -12.49 -11.15 -9.84
N ILE A 81 -11.83 -12.05 -9.13
CA ILE A 81 -12.44 -12.92 -8.12
C ILE A 81 -11.98 -12.48 -6.74
N TYR A 82 -12.86 -11.81 -6.00
CA TYR A 82 -12.59 -11.38 -4.63
C TYR A 82 -12.89 -12.49 -3.63
N ARG A 83 -11.93 -12.78 -2.73
CA ARG A 83 -12.10 -13.82 -1.70
C ARG A 83 -11.45 -13.41 -0.38
N LYS A 84 -12.11 -13.71 0.73
CA LYS A 84 -11.48 -13.66 2.06
C LYS A 84 -10.46 -14.78 2.19
N SER A 85 -9.20 -14.42 2.44
CA SER A 85 -8.13 -15.39 2.66
C SER A 85 -6.96 -14.77 3.41
N TRP A 86 -6.27 -15.57 4.20
CA TRP A 86 -4.96 -15.25 4.73
C TRP A 86 -3.92 -15.30 3.61
N ALA A 87 -2.91 -14.43 3.68
CA ALA A 87 -1.82 -14.41 2.72
C ALA A 87 -0.92 -15.65 2.84
N GLU A 88 -0.79 -16.20 4.05
CA GLU A 88 0.12 -17.26 4.42
C GLU A 88 -0.39 -18.67 4.08
N LYS A 89 -1.68 -18.79 3.82
CA LYS A 89 -2.33 -20.09 3.52
C LYS A 89 -3.58 -19.89 2.71
N THR A 90 -3.54 -20.27 1.44
CA THR A 90 -4.66 -20.17 0.52
C THR A 90 -5.12 -21.53 0.02
N SER A 91 -6.29 -21.57 -0.60
CA SER A 91 -6.82 -22.76 -1.28
C SER A 91 -6.35 -22.89 -2.74
N PHE A 92 -5.45 -22.02 -3.21
CA PHE A 92 -4.94 -22.08 -4.57
C PHE A 92 -4.10 -23.33 -4.83
N SER A 93 -4.13 -23.83 -6.05
CA SER A 93 -3.28 -24.94 -6.48
C SER A 93 -1.81 -24.50 -6.60
N ASN A 94 -0.90 -25.45 -6.63
CA ASN A 94 0.52 -25.15 -6.89
C ASN A 94 0.68 -24.58 -8.30
N ASN A 95 1.65 -23.66 -8.46
CA ASN A 95 2.00 -23.06 -9.75
C ASN A 95 0.78 -22.44 -10.48
N SER A 96 -0.04 -21.69 -9.78
CA SER A 96 -1.27 -21.08 -10.33
C SER A 96 -1.03 -19.72 -10.98
N PHE A 97 -0.08 -18.93 -10.48
CA PHE A 97 0.02 -17.51 -10.82
C PHE A 97 1.26 -17.15 -11.62
N ASP A 98 1.08 -16.30 -12.63
CA ASP A 98 2.15 -15.68 -13.41
C ASP A 98 2.71 -14.45 -12.68
N LEU A 99 1.84 -13.75 -11.94
CA LEU A 99 2.17 -12.59 -11.12
C LEU A 99 1.50 -12.70 -9.74
N ILE A 100 2.26 -12.40 -8.69
CA ILE A 100 1.73 -12.10 -7.36
C ILE A 100 2.07 -10.66 -7.02
N THR A 101 1.09 -9.87 -6.60
CA THR A 101 1.28 -8.48 -6.16
C THR A 101 0.95 -8.34 -4.68
N VAL A 102 1.75 -7.52 -3.98
CA VAL A 102 1.52 -7.13 -2.58
C VAL A 102 1.78 -5.62 -2.46
N ALA A 103 0.72 -4.85 -2.40
CA ALA A 103 0.78 -3.39 -2.33
C ALA A 103 0.43 -2.90 -0.93
N GLN A 104 1.34 -2.23 -0.22
CA GLN A 104 1.13 -1.68 1.13
C GLN A 104 0.65 -2.71 2.17
N ALA A 105 0.90 -4.01 1.97
CA ALA A 105 0.35 -5.06 2.84
C ALA A 105 1.40 -5.99 3.46
N ILE A 106 2.56 -6.20 2.83
CA ILE A 106 3.57 -7.20 3.24
C ILE A 106 4.02 -7.09 4.70
N HIS A 107 3.98 -5.89 5.28
CA HIS A 107 4.39 -5.66 6.66
C HIS A 107 3.42 -6.26 7.70
N TRP A 108 2.20 -6.63 7.30
CA TRP A 108 1.22 -7.30 8.14
C TRP A 108 1.36 -8.83 8.14
N PHE A 109 2.12 -9.39 7.19
CA PHE A 109 2.18 -10.83 6.96
C PHE A 109 3.24 -11.51 7.84
N ASN A 110 2.98 -12.76 8.22
CA ASN A 110 4.02 -13.66 8.66
C ASN A 110 4.90 -14.01 7.46
N GLN A 111 6.04 -13.33 7.34
CA GLN A 111 6.92 -13.43 6.17
C GLN A 111 7.44 -14.85 5.91
N LYS A 112 7.66 -15.66 6.97
CA LYS A 112 8.13 -17.03 6.84
C LYS A 112 7.09 -17.93 6.17
N ASP A 113 5.84 -17.82 6.58
CA ASP A 113 4.77 -18.66 6.04
C ASP A 113 4.26 -18.12 4.70
N PHE A 114 4.19 -16.80 4.54
CA PHE A 114 3.91 -16.17 3.24
C PHE A 114 4.94 -16.58 2.17
N ARG A 115 6.23 -16.64 2.53
CA ARG A 115 7.26 -17.15 1.61
C ARG A 115 6.95 -18.56 1.11
N LYS A 116 6.54 -19.48 2.01
CA LYS A 116 6.19 -20.86 1.62
C LYS A 116 5.04 -20.86 0.63
N GLU A 117 4.02 -20.06 0.91
CA GLU A 117 2.84 -19.94 0.07
C GLU A 117 3.18 -19.35 -1.32
N VAL A 118 3.91 -18.25 -1.36
CA VAL A 118 4.37 -17.66 -2.63
C VAL A 118 5.14 -18.69 -3.48
N ILE A 119 6.12 -19.41 -2.88
CA ILE A 119 6.90 -20.43 -3.60
C ILE A 119 6.01 -21.57 -4.09
N ARG A 120 4.95 -21.90 -3.37
CA ARG A 120 4.01 -22.95 -3.75
C ARG A 120 3.12 -22.54 -4.93
N VAL A 121 2.53 -21.34 -4.88
CA VAL A 121 1.50 -20.94 -5.84
C VAL A 121 2.03 -20.17 -7.04
N LEU A 122 3.25 -19.61 -6.97
CA LEU A 122 3.86 -18.91 -8.10
C LEU A 122 4.43 -19.90 -9.10
N LYS A 123 4.05 -19.76 -10.37
CA LYS A 123 4.56 -20.59 -11.48
C LYS A 123 6.08 -20.49 -11.59
N PRO A 124 6.75 -21.50 -12.19
CA PRO A 124 8.13 -21.34 -12.67
C PRO A 124 8.26 -20.09 -13.54
N LYS A 125 9.31 -19.29 -13.32
CA LYS A 125 9.52 -17.98 -13.97
C LYS A 125 8.45 -16.90 -13.66
N GLY A 126 7.49 -17.19 -12.79
CA GLY A 126 6.50 -16.21 -12.32
C GLY A 126 7.16 -15.06 -11.57
N THR A 127 6.46 -13.93 -11.47
CA THR A 127 6.94 -12.69 -10.85
C THR A 127 6.25 -12.44 -9.53
N LEU A 128 7.01 -12.05 -8.53
CA LEU A 128 6.50 -11.45 -7.30
C LEU A 128 6.85 -9.96 -7.29
N ALA A 129 5.84 -9.11 -7.13
CA ALA A 129 5.98 -7.67 -7.00
C ALA A 129 5.49 -7.21 -5.62
N ILE A 130 6.37 -6.63 -4.83
CA ILE A 130 6.06 -6.07 -3.51
C ILE A 130 6.37 -4.58 -3.56
N TRP A 131 5.43 -3.74 -3.17
CA TRP A 131 5.70 -2.31 -3.09
C TRP A 131 4.89 -1.60 -2.00
N GLY A 132 5.38 -0.42 -1.69
CA GLY A 132 4.71 0.54 -0.84
C GLY A 132 5.20 1.94 -1.13
N TYR A 133 4.53 2.93 -0.60
CA TYR A 133 5.01 4.31 -0.63
C TYR A 133 5.33 4.79 0.77
N GLY A 134 6.39 5.59 0.88
CA GLY A 134 6.86 6.15 2.14
C GLY A 134 6.14 7.43 2.56
N LEU A 135 6.75 8.14 3.50
CA LEU A 135 6.29 9.44 3.93
C LEU A 135 6.31 10.42 2.76
N ILE A 136 5.28 11.25 2.67
CA ILE A 136 5.20 12.32 1.66
C ILE A 136 6.37 13.29 1.81
N ALA A 137 6.83 13.80 0.68
CA ALA A 137 7.74 14.92 0.58
C ALA A 137 7.02 16.13 -0.02
N ILE A 138 7.22 17.28 0.60
CA ILE A 138 6.66 18.58 0.22
C ILE A 138 7.82 19.59 0.26
N GLU A 139 7.68 20.77 -0.31
CA GLU A 139 8.68 21.83 -0.14
C GLU A 139 8.83 22.28 1.32
N SER A 140 10.05 22.69 1.71
CA SER A 140 10.28 23.29 3.03
C SER A 140 9.65 24.69 3.13
N PRO A 141 9.19 25.13 4.35
CA PRO A 141 9.38 24.44 5.62
C PRO A 141 8.30 23.40 5.95
N ILE A 142 7.25 23.24 5.15
CA ILE A 142 6.11 22.36 5.42
C ILE A 142 6.58 20.91 5.62
N ASN A 143 7.55 20.48 4.82
CA ASN A 143 8.11 19.14 4.92
C ASN A 143 8.67 18.83 6.32
N ASP A 144 9.26 19.82 6.97
CA ASP A 144 9.84 19.63 8.30
C ASP A 144 8.76 19.52 9.39
N PHE A 145 7.66 20.26 9.25
CA PHE A 145 6.48 20.12 10.11
C PHE A 145 5.84 18.72 9.95
N VAL A 146 5.65 18.27 8.72
CA VAL A 146 5.09 16.93 8.44
C VAL A 146 5.99 15.81 8.98
N LYS A 147 7.31 15.93 8.83
CA LYS A 147 8.28 14.99 9.41
C LYS A 147 8.23 14.98 10.94
N ALA A 148 8.20 16.17 11.55
CA ALA A 148 8.08 16.28 13.01
C ALA A 148 6.77 15.67 13.51
N PHE A 149 5.67 15.93 12.84
CA PHE A 149 4.38 15.33 13.12
C PHE A 149 4.43 13.80 13.03
N TYR A 150 4.99 13.25 11.93
CA TYR A 150 5.13 11.83 11.72
C TYR A 150 5.96 11.13 12.81
N VAL A 151 7.13 11.72 13.16
CA VAL A 151 8.08 11.08 14.07
C VAL A 151 7.75 11.39 15.54
N LYS A 152 7.51 12.69 15.87
CA LYS A 152 7.39 13.12 17.26
C LYS A 152 5.97 12.98 17.79
N LYS A 153 4.97 13.50 17.06
CA LYS A 153 3.57 13.49 17.54
C LYS A 153 2.94 12.12 17.33
N MET A 154 3.13 11.49 16.16
CA MET A 154 2.51 10.21 15.80
C MET A 154 3.38 8.99 16.14
N GLY A 155 4.66 9.16 16.46
CA GLY A 155 5.64 8.07 16.60
C GLY A 155 5.19 6.92 17.49
N ALA A 156 4.62 7.21 18.67
CA ALA A 156 4.14 6.20 19.61
C ALA A 156 2.83 5.50 19.19
N TYR A 157 2.13 6.03 18.18
CA TYR A 157 0.82 5.56 17.75
C TYR A 157 0.87 4.72 16.47
N TRP A 158 2.04 4.62 15.83
CA TRP A 158 2.24 3.71 14.70
C TRP A 158 2.25 2.25 15.17
N ASN A 159 1.65 1.38 14.38
CA ASN A 159 1.78 -0.05 14.60
C ASN A 159 3.24 -0.47 14.34
N PRO A 160 3.82 -1.39 15.17
CA PRO A 160 5.21 -1.82 15.04
C PRO A 160 5.60 -2.38 13.67
N GLU A 161 4.65 -2.99 12.98
CA GLU A 161 4.81 -3.57 11.63
C GLU A 161 5.21 -2.53 10.60
N ARG A 162 4.80 -1.26 10.78
CA ARG A 162 5.15 -0.15 9.89
C ARG A 162 6.65 0.05 9.72
N ARG A 163 7.48 -0.36 10.70
CA ARG A 163 8.95 -0.32 10.61
C ARG A 163 9.52 -0.94 9.34
N HIS A 164 8.82 -1.92 8.75
CA HIS A 164 9.25 -2.56 7.50
C HIS A 164 9.11 -1.59 6.31
N LEU A 165 8.05 -0.79 6.29
CA LEU A 165 7.86 0.26 5.29
C LEU A 165 8.86 1.39 5.46
N ASP A 166 9.12 1.83 6.71
CA ASP A 166 10.11 2.87 7.01
C ASP A 166 11.54 2.44 6.62
N LYS A 167 11.81 1.14 6.61
CA LYS A 167 13.04 0.52 6.07
C LYS A 167 12.95 0.22 4.56
N GLU A 168 11.98 0.81 3.86
CA GLU A 168 11.79 0.65 2.41
C GLU A 168 11.65 -0.83 1.98
N TYR A 169 11.13 -1.67 2.86
CA TYR A 169 11.07 -3.14 2.71
C TYR A 169 12.42 -3.84 2.49
N LYS A 170 13.55 -3.16 2.68
CA LYS A 170 14.91 -3.71 2.45
C LYS A 170 15.17 -4.98 3.25
N ASN A 171 14.53 -5.13 4.40
CA ASN A 171 14.63 -6.28 5.28
C ASN A 171 13.64 -7.41 4.94
N ILE A 172 12.86 -7.29 3.86
CA ILE A 172 11.96 -8.35 3.38
C ILE A 172 12.73 -9.24 2.41
N ALA A 173 12.96 -10.49 2.78
CA ALA A 173 13.67 -11.47 1.95
C ALA A 173 12.86 -12.76 1.83
N LEU A 174 12.18 -12.95 0.70
CA LEU A 174 11.33 -14.11 0.45
C LEU A 174 12.06 -15.25 -0.30
N GLY A 175 13.40 -15.15 -0.45
CA GLY A 175 14.24 -16.22 -1.04
C GLY A 175 14.00 -16.47 -2.54
N LEU A 176 13.43 -15.49 -3.24
CA LEU A 176 13.32 -15.47 -4.69
C LEU A 176 14.47 -14.65 -5.29
N LYS A 177 14.78 -14.86 -6.58
CA LYS A 177 15.82 -14.10 -7.29
C LYS A 177 15.33 -12.67 -7.52
N ARG A 178 15.95 -11.69 -6.84
CA ARG A 178 15.66 -10.27 -7.06
C ARG A 178 16.01 -9.82 -8.46
N ILE A 179 15.21 -8.91 -8.99
CA ILE A 179 15.48 -8.17 -10.22
C ILE A 179 16.01 -6.80 -9.82
N GLU A 180 17.18 -6.44 -10.35
CA GLU A 180 17.72 -5.09 -10.16
C GLU A 180 16.85 -4.07 -10.91
N LEU A 181 16.52 -3.00 -10.24
CA LEU A 181 15.63 -1.97 -10.76
C LEU A 181 16.26 -0.58 -10.63
N PRO A 182 15.93 0.36 -11.53
CA PRO A 182 16.26 1.76 -11.34
C PRO A 182 15.73 2.24 -9.98
N LYS A 183 16.35 3.25 -9.41
CA LYS A 183 15.92 3.92 -8.18
C LYS A 183 15.05 5.14 -8.52
N ASN A 184 14.45 5.75 -7.50
CA ASN A 184 13.74 7.02 -7.59
C ASN A 184 12.41 6.97 -8.36
N ARG A 185 11.45 6.24 -7.82
CA ARG A 185 10.04 6.26 -8.24
C ARG A 185 9.23 7.11 -7.29
N TYR A 186 8.31 7.88 -7.86
CA TYR A 186 7.43 8.73 -7.08
C TYR A 186 6.01 8.68 -7.63
N ILE A 187 5.03 8.79 -6.71
CA ILE A 187 3.70 9.25 -7.06
C ILE A 187 3.70 10.76 -6.85
N THR A 188 3.30 11.53 -7.84
CA THR A 188 3.29 12.98 -7.76
C THR A 188 1.89 13.52 -7.93
N TYR A 189 1.49 14.41 -7.03
CA TYR A 189 0.22 15.13 -7.07
C TYR A 189 0.41 16.61 -6.84
N ARG A 190 -0.61 17.38 -7.21
CA ARG A 190 -0.78 18.77 -6.74
C ARG A 190 -1.99 18.82 -5.84
N TRP A 191 -1.77 19.00 -4.55
CA TRP A 191 -2.81 19.00 -3.53
C TRP A 191 -3.07 20.38 -2.95
N SER A 192 -4.32 20.62 -2.54
CA SER A 192 -4.68 21.69 -1.61
C SER A 192 -4.36 21.28 -0.17
N LEU A 193 -4.35 22.25 0.73
CA LEU A 193 -4.19 22.00 2.17
C LEU A 193 -5.31 21.08 2.71
N GLU A 194 -6.53 21.24 2.23
CA GLU A 194 -7.67 20.38 2.59
C GLU A 194 -7.45 18.91 2.16
N HIS A 195 -6.83 18.69 0.98
CA HIS A 195 -6.52 17.34 0.55
C HIS A 195 -5.44 16.72 1.45
N LEU A 196 -4.41 17.49 1.83
CA LEU A 196 -3.39 17.04 2.80
C LEU A 196 -4.05 16.67 4.13
N LYS A 197 -4.92 17.52 4.65
CA LYS A 197 -5.68 17.27 5.89
C LYS A 197 -6.46 15.95 5.80
N GLY A 198 -7.21 15.75 4.70
CA GLY A 198 -7.94 14.50 4.44
C GLY A 198 -7.02 13.28 4.42
N TYR A 199 -5.89 13.38 3.71
CA TYR A 199 -4.89 12.30 3.66
C TYR A 199 -4.32 11.95 5.04
N LEU A 200 -3.92 12.95 5.84
CA LEU A 200 -3.36 12.75 7.19
C LEU A 200 -4.39 12.06 8.12
N ASN A 201 -5.67 12.41 8.00
CA ASN A 201 -6.73 11.75 8.75
C ASN A 201 -6.91 10.27 8.39
N THR A 202 -6.42 9.82 7.23
CA THR A 202 -6.41 8.38 6.88
C THR A 202 -5.26 7.60 7.51
N TRP A 203 -4.35 8.24 8.25
CA TRP A 203 -3.24 7.54 8.91
C TRP A 203 -3.73 6.75 10.12
N SER A 204 -3.33 5.47 10.21
CA SER A 204 -3.68 4.63 11.37
C SER A 204 -3.20 5.21 12.71
N ALA A 205 -2.03 5.85 12.71
CA ALA A 205 -1.51 6.52 13.91
C ALA A 205 -2.39 7.69 14.36
N VAL A 206 -2.95 8.46 13.42
CA VAL A 206 -3.91 9.53 13.73
C VAL A 206 -5.18 8.96 14.34
N GLY A 207 -5.70 7.86 13.79
CA GLY A 207 -6.85 7.15 14.37
C GLY A 207 -6.55 6.65 15.78
N ASN A 208 -5.39 6.02 16.00
CA ASN A 208 -4.98 5.56 17.33
C ASN A 208 -4.79 6.72 18.32
N TYR A 209 -4.23 7.85 17.87
CA TYR A 209 -4.09 9.06 18.68
C TYR A 209 -5.44 9.59 19.13
N LYS A 210 -6.40 9.76 18.20
CA LYS A 210 -7.75 10.28 18.50
C LYS A 210 -8.53 9.37 19.48
N ILE A 211 -8.28 8.06 19.46
CA ILE A 211 -8.84 7.15 20.47
C ILE A 211 -8.25 7.41 21.86
N ALA A 212 -6.94 7.62 21.95
CA ALA A 212 -6.27 7.91 23.21
C ALA A 212 -6.54 9.34 23.74
N HIS A 213 -6.81 10.28 22.83
CA HIS A 213 -7.02 11.69 23.11
C HIS A 213 -8.30 12.21 22.42
N PRO A 214 -9.50 11.83 22.88
CA PRO A 214 -10.75 12.07 22.16
C PRO A 214 -11.17 13.55 22.04
N LYS A 215 -10.52 14.44 22.79
CA LYS A 215 -10.77 15.90 22.75
C LYS A 215 -9.77 16.66 21.88
N GLU A 216 -8.78 15.99 21.29
CA GLU A 216 -7.72 16.61 20.50
C GLU A 216 -7.83 16.23 19.02
N ASP A 217 -7.54 17.17 18.13
CA ASP A 217 -7.37 16.91 16.71
C ASP A 217 -5.93 17.25 16.27
N PRO A 218 -5.02 16.27 16.29
CA PRO A 218 -3.62 16.52 15.99
C PRO A 218 -3.39 16.94 14.54
N VAL A 219 -4.30 16.60 13.61
CA VAL A 219 -4.20 17.03 12.22
C VAL A 219 -4.60 18.50 12.07
N GLU A 220 -5.63 18.94 12.79
CA GLU A 220 -5.99 20.35 12.81
C GLU A 220 -4.87 21.20 13.40
N ASP A 221 -4.23 20.74 14.50
CA ASP A 221 -3.07 21.42 15.09
C ASP A 221 -1.96 21.63 14.03
N LEU A 222 -1.58 20.58 13.32
CA LEU A 222 -0.59 20.66 12.24
C LEU A 222 -1.02 21.63 11.14
N VAL A 223 -2.29 21.60 10.73
CA VAL A 223 -2.83 22.51 9.71
C VAL A 223 -2.71 23.96 10.15
N GLN A 224 -2.98 24.27 11.41
CA GLN A 224 -2.80 25.62 11.97
C GLN A 224 -1.33 26.07 11.95
N GLU A 225 -0.36 25.16 12.20
CA GLU A 225 1.07 25.45 12.14
C GLU A 225 1.54 25.80 10.71
N ILE A 226 1.02 25.09 9.69
CA ILE A 226 1.49 25.23 8.31
C ILE A 226 0.67 26.21 7.45
N LYS A 227 -0.48 26.69 7.90
CA LYS A 227 -1.39 27.55 7.10
C LYS A 227 -0.76 28.85 6.61
N SER A 228 0.25 29.38 7.29
CA SER A 228 0.97 30.57 6.85
C SER A 228 1.90 30.30 5.64
N PHE A 229 2.29 29.04 5.43
CA PHE A 229 3.12 28.58 4.30
C PHE A 229 2.31 27.96 3.18
N TRP A 230 1.01 27.72 3.41
CA TRP A 230 0.11 27.09 2.44
C TRP A 230 -1.27 27.71 2.49
N THR A 231 -1.52 28.68 1.63
CA THR A 231 -2.81 29.37 1.54
C THR A 231 -3.90 28.46 0.94
N LYS A 232 -5.16 28.76 1.25
CA LYS A 232 -6.31 27.93 0.92
C LYS A 232 -6.43 27.57 -0.59
N ASP A 233 -6.09 28.54 -1.47
CA ASP A 233 -6.25 28.39 -2.92
C ASP A 233 -4.96 27.90 -3.62
N GLN A 234 -3.91 27.66 -2.86
CA GLN A 234 -2.63 27.23 -3.41
C GLN A 234 -2.58 25.69 -3.53
N LEU A 235 -2.13 25.20 -4.69
CA LEU A 235 -1.77 23.79 -4.89
C LEU A 235 -0.27 23.63 -4.76
N LYS A 236 0.16 22.68 -3.92
CA LYS A 236 1.57 22.33 -3.76
C LYS A 236 1.86 20.93 -4.30
N GLU A 237 3.08 20.77 -4.81
CA GLU A 237 3.53 19.45 -5.26
C GLU A 237 3.79 18.55 -4.06
N ILE A 238 3.20 17.35 -4.12
CA ILE A 238 3.35 16.28 -3.14
C ILE A 238 3.99 15.09 -3.84
N LYS A 239 5.07 14.56 -3.29
CA LYS A 239 5.73 13.36 -3.78
C LYS A 239 5.69 12.24 -2.76
N PHE A 240 5.32 11.05 -3.21
CA PHE A 240 5.41 9.83 -2.43
C PHE A 240 6.52 8.96 -3.01
N PRO A 241 7.61 8.71 -2.29
CA PRO A 241 8.61 7.76 -2.75
C PRO A 241 8.00 6.35 -2.79
N ILE A 242 8.20 5.63 -3.90
CA ILE A 242 7.75 4.24 -4.06
C ILE A 242 8.94 3.31 -3.87
N TYR A 243 8.77 2.33 -3.00
CA TYR A 243 9.72 1.26 -2.74
C TYR A 243 9.21 -0.02 -3.41
N LEU A 244 9.77 -0.37 -4.57
CA LEU A 244 9.40 -1.54 -5.35
C LEU A 244 10.49 -2.62 -5.24
N GLN A 245 10.05 -3.85 -4.96
CA GLN A 245 10.85 -5.06 -5.06
C GLN A 245 10.21 -6.01 -6.07
N LEU A 246 10.97 -6.38 -7.10
CA LEU A 246 10.59 -7.42 -8.04
C LEU A 246 11.47 -8.65 -7.84
N SER A 247 10.87 -9.82 -7.93
CA SER A 247 11.58 -11.09 -7.81
C SER A 247 11.00 -12.14 -8.75
N LYS A 248 11.85 -13.05 -9.20
CA LYS A 248 11.50 -14.19 -10.06
C LYS A 248 11.57 -15.51 -9.29
N ASN A 249 10.59 -16.38 -9.56
CA ASN A 249 10.69 -17.78 -9.19
C ASN A 249 11.59 -18.49 -10.19
N ILE A 250 12.73 -18.96 -9.73
CA ILE A 250 13.76 -19.60 -10.56
C ILE A 250 13.66 -21.14 -10.59
N LYS A 251 12.53 -21.69 -10.13
CA LYS A 251 12.24 -23.13 -10.26
C LYS A 251 12.34 -23.56 -11.72
#